data_7e3fbad09e5c4cedf396605a53e1a44c
#
_entry.id   7e3fbad09e5c4cedf396605a53e1a44c
#
_cell.length_a   1.000
_cell.length_b   1.000
_cell.length_c   1.000
_cell.angle_alpha   90.00
_cell.angle_beta   90.00
_cell.angle_gamma   90.00
#
_symmetry.space_group_name_H-M   'P 1'
#
loop_
_entity.id
_entity.type
_entity.pdbx_description
1 polymer ?
#
loop_
_entity_poly.entity_id
_entity_poly.type
_entity_poly.pdbx_seq_one_letter_code
_entity_poly.pdbx_strand_id
1 'polypeptide(L)'
;MGKYGDKKVVDLSEWGRPLARVITRFLKDKPVSVIQVTNFHLLLSLYSAWLIYEGNTVLACFLLIVKGVIDAVDGELARTRERPSHVGRYWDTVVDTISLIAVMCAFGSLYDWGIAFTFGMIFAILFQYSLFNHYSILMRALGSGDATSRIDERVRPVAHPWEKQRNVNILHFIYLCFFNWQDRIISALSGKGSKSLVFELTVSSTLGFGMQSLLIFGLALTQSLEYLPHLVLGVNMFLMVSVLLRSRL
;
A
#
# COMPACT_ATOMS: atom_id res chain seq x y z
N MET A 1 -14.63 5.01 -13.22
CA MET A 1 -14.48 3.55 -13.29
C MET A 1 -13.91 3.05 -11.96
N GLY A 2 -14.39 1.93 -11.41
CA GLY A 2 -13.85 1.41 -10.13
C GLY A 2 -12.48 0.79 -10.30
N LYS A 3 -11.71 0.63 -9.20
CA LYS A 3 -10.36 -0.01 -9.20
C LYS A 3 -10.36 -1.41 -9.83
N TYR A 4 -11.45 -2.15 -9.70
CA TYR A 4 -11.62 -3.51 -10.19
C TYR A 4 -12.62 -3.63 -11.34
N GLY A 5 -12.95 -2.52 -12.04
CA GLY A 5 -13.97 -2.47 -13.07
C GLY A 5 -15.36 -2.77 -12.50
N ASP A 6 -16.14 -3.60 -13.20
CA ASP A 6 -17.52 -3.96 -12.80
C ASP A 6 -17.59 -5.14 -11.80
N LYS A 7 -16.43 -5.67 -11.36
CA LYS A 7 -16.40 -6.81 -10.44
C LYS A 7 -16.73 -6.39 -9.01
N LYS A 8 -17.67 -7.09 -8.39
CA LYS A 8 -18.01 -6.93 -6.97
C LYS A 8 -16.94 -7.63 -6.13
N VAL A 9 -16.05 -6.84 -5.54
CA VAL A 9 -14.97 -7.30 -4.64
C VAL A 9 -15.07 -6.52 -3.34
N VAL A 10 -14.88 -7.21 -2.22
CA VAL A 10 -14.73 -6.58 -0.91
C VAL A 10 -13.24 -6.41 -0.65
N ASP A 11 -12.74 -5.18 -0.79
CA ASP A 11 -11.36 -4.79 -0.48
C ASP A 11 -11.37 -4.00 0.84
N LEU A 12 -11.01 -4.68 1.93
CA LEU A 12 -11.03 -4.10 3.28
C LEU A 12 -9.97 -3.01 3.47
N SER A 13 -8.90 -3.03 2.65
CA SER A 13 -7.86 -1.98 2.69
C SER A 13 -8.34 -0.64 2.14
N GLU A 14 -9.42 -0.65 1.35
CA GLU A 14 -9.96 0.52 0.63
C GLU A 14 -11.13 1.21 1.38
N TRP A 15 -11.20 1.02 2.69
CA TRP A 15 -12.27 1.60 3.54
C TRP A 15 -12.36 3.13 3.43
N GLY A 16 -11.23 3.83 3.22
CA GLY A 16 -11.15 5.29 3.07
C GLY A 16 -11.63 5.81 1.70
N ARG A 17 -11.83 4.93 0.71
CA ARG A 17 -12.17 5.33 -0.66
C ARG A 17 -13.48 6.13 -0.80
N PRO A 18 -14.57 5.87 -0.08
CA PRO A 18 -15.76 6.71 -0.17
C PRO A 18 -15.46 8.17 0.16
N LEU A 19 -14.69 8.43 1.22
CA LEU A 19 -14.26 9.77 1.61
C LEU A 19 -13.30 10.37 0.58
N ALA A 20 -12.34 9.57 0.09
CA ALA A 20 -11.40 9.99 -0.95
C ALA A 20 -12.12 10.45 -2.23
N ARG A 21 -13.20 9.78 -2.63
CA ARG A 21 -14.03 10.21 -3.78
C ARG A 21 -14.70 11.56 -3.56
N VAL A 22 -15.17 11.83 -2.34
CA VAL A 22 -15.75 13.15 -2.01
C VAL A 22 -14.67 14.23 -2.17
N ILE A 23 -13.49 14.02 -1.57
CA ILE A 23 -12.37 14.98 -1.66
C ILE A 23 -11.94 15.16 -3.12
N THR A 24 -11.83 14.08 -3.90
CA THR A 24 -11.46 14.12 -5.32
C THR A 24 -12.42 14.96 -6.16
N ARG A 25 -13.73 14.91 -5.87
CA ARG A 25 -14.72 15.76 -6.58
C ARG A 25 -14.44 17.25 -6.40
N PHE A 26 -13.91 17.67 -5.25
CA PHE A 26 -13.51 19.05 -5.00
C PHE A 26 -12.18 19.42 -5.66
N LEU A 27 -11.28 18.43 -5.81
CA LEU A 27 -9.92 18.64 -6.33
C LEU A 27 -9.79 18.46 -7.84
N LYS A 28 -10.73 17.77 -8.51
CA LYS A 28 -10.60 17.40 -9.93
C LYS A 28 -10.34 18.58 -10.86
N ASP A 29 -10.98 19.73 -10.58
CA ASP A 29 -10.91 20.95 -11.41
C ASP A 29 -9.92 21.99 -10.81
N LYS A 30 -9.21 21.64 -9.73
CA LYS A 30 -8.22 22.52 -9.10
C LYS A 30 -6.82 22.27 -9.68
N PRO A 31 -5.91 23.26 -9.64
CA PRO A 31 -4.54 23.13 -10.13
C PRO A 31 -3.64 22.34 -9.17
N VAL A 32 -4.18 21.34 -8.50
CA VAL A 32 -3.43 20.44 -7.59
C VAL A 32 -3.04 19.19 -8.37
N SER A 33 -1.75 18.90 -8.47
CA SER A 33 -1.25 17.68 -9.14
C SER A 33 -1.40 16.44 -8.26
N VAL A 34 -1.49 15.26 -8.88
CA VAL A 34 -1.47 13.96 -8.17
C VAL A 34 -0.21 13.85 -7.29
N ILE A 35 0.97 14.18 -7.84
CA ILE A 35 2.25 14.13 -7.12
C ILE A 35 2.25 15.06 -5.89
N GLN A 36 1.56 16.21 -5.93
CA GLN A 36 1.43 17.08 -4.75
C GLN A 36 0.61 16.40 -3.65
N VAL A 37 -0.43 15.66 -4.00
CA VAL A 37 -1.23 14.88 -3.04
C VAL A 37 -0.38 13.76 -2.44
N THR A 38 0.37 13.04 -3.28
CA THR A 38 1.32 12.00 -2.84
C THR A 38 2.40 12.57 -1.89
N ASN A 39 2.97 13.73 -2.22
CA ASN A 39 3.94 14.38 -1.34
C ASN A 39 3.30 14.85 -0.01
N PHE A 40 2.05 15.28 -0.04
CA PHE A 40 1.34 15.67 1.17
C PHE A 40 1.12 14.49 2.12
N HIS A 41 0.73 13.31 1.61
CA HIS A 41 0.61 12.15 2.50
C HIS A 41 1.97 11.64 3.01
N LEU A 42 3.08 11.87 2.28
CA LEU A 42 4.42 11.63 2.80
C LEU A 42 4.71 12.51 4.01
N LEU A 43 4.48 13.83 3.89
CA LEU A 43 4.68 14.77 5.00
C LEU A 43 3.84 14.38 6.23
N LEU A 44 2.61 13.95 6.01
CA LEU A 44 1.74 13.47 7.07
C LEU A 44 2.31 12.23 7.76
N SER A 45 2.88 11.29 6.99
CA SER A 45 3.52 10.08 7.51
C SER A 45 4.77 10.40 8.33
N LEU A 46 5.62 11.31 7.85
CA LEU A 46 6.83 11.73 8.56
C LEU A 46 6.48 12.47 9.86
N TYR A 47 5.45 13.30 9.84
CA TYR A 47 4.94 13.95 11.04
C TYR A 47 4.35 12.94 12.02
N SER A 48 3.62 11.93 11.54
CA SER A 48 3.15 10.83 12.38
C SER A 48 4.30 10.04 13.01
N ALA A 49 5.37 9.76 12.24
CA ALA A 49 6.55 9.09 12.76
C ALA A 49 7.24 9.92 13.87
N TRP A 50 7.34 11.23 13.70
CA TRP A 50 7.85 12.12 14.73
C TRP A 50 6.99 12.09 15.99
N LEU A 51 5.65 12.12 15.86
CA LEU A 51 4.74 12.03 17.01
C LEU A 51 4.84 10.69 17.73
N ILE A 52 5.08 9.58 17.01
CA ILE A 52 5.35 8.26 17.62
C ILE A 52 6.63 8.33 18.45
N TYR A 53 7.69 8.89 17.87
CA TYR A 53 8.97 9.07 18.56
C TYR A 53 8.84 9.88 19.85
N GLU A 54 8.02 10.95 19.87
CA GLU A 54 7.69 11.75 21.03
C GLU A 54 6.69 11.09 22.01
N GLY A 55 6.23 9.86 21.71
CA GLY A 55 5.28 9.11 22.54
C GLY A 55 3.80 9.51 22.37
N ASN A 56 3.48 10.43 21.45
CA ASN A 56 2.10 10.84 21.18
C ASN A 56 1.42 9.90 20.18
N THR A 57 1.30 8.63 20.57
CA THR A 57 0.95 7.53 19.69
C THR A 57 -0.49 7.57 19.17
N VAL A 58 -1.46 8.00 19.98
CA VAL A 58 -2.88 8.04 19.57
C VAL A 58 -3.08 9.04 18.43
N LEU A 59 -2.55 10.27 18.60
CA LEU A 59 -2.64 11.29 17.54
C LEU A 59 -1.87 10.85 16.29
N ALA A 60 -0.69 10.28 16.46
CA ALA A 60 0.11 9.75 15.35
C ALA A 60 -0.65 8.71 14.53
N CYS A 61 -1.21 7.69 15.19
CA CYS A 61 -1.96 6.63 14.53
C CYS A 61 -3.25 7.14 13.89
N PHE A 62 -3.92 8.14 14.48
CA PHE A 62 -5.02 8.84 13.84
C PHE A 62 -4.58 9.54 12.55
N LEU A 63 -3.43 10.21 12.54
CA LEU A 63 -2.90 10.84 11.33
C LEU A 63 -2.51 9.83 10.25
N LEU A 64 -2.09 8.61 10.62
CA LEU A 64 -1.91 7.52 9.65
C LEU A 64 -3.23 7.07 9.00
N ILE A 65 -4.36 7.14 9.72
CA ILE A 65 -5.69 6.95 9.14
C ILE A 65 -5.99 8.04 8.11
N VAL A 66 -5.74 9.31 8.47
CA VAL A 66 -5.91 10.44 7.55
C VAL A 66 -5.00 10.30 6.33
N LYS A 67 -3.74 9.88 6.53
CA LYS A 67 -2.78 9.57 5.45
C LYS A 67 -3.37 8.55 4.48
N GLY A 68 -3.95 7.46 4.98
CA GLY A 68 -4.56 6.43 4.13
C GLY A 68 -5.73 6.94 3.28
N VAL A 69 -6.51 7.91 3.79
CA VAL A 69 -7.55 8.58 2.99
C VAL A 69 -6.93 9.45 1.90
N ILE A 70 -5.90 10.25 2.23
CA ILE A 70 -5.22 11.13 1.26
C ILE A 70 -4.51 10.33 0.18
N ASP A 71 -3.90 9.21 0.52
CA ASP A 71 -3.33 8.24 -0.40
C ASP A 71 -4.40 7.72 -1.40
N ALA A 72 -5.57 7.33 -0.91
CA ALA A 72 -6.68 6.95 -1.79
C ALA A 72 -7.15 8.11 -2.70
N VAL A 73 -6.98 9.38 -2.29
CA VAL A 73 -7.32 10.56 -3.11
C VAL A 73 -6.43 10.68 -4.32
N ASP A 74 -5.12 10.45 -4.24
CA ASP A 74 -4.21 10.60 -5.38
C ASP A 74 -4.54 9.59 -6.49
N GLY A 75 -4.81 8.33 -6.12
CA GLY A 75 -5.26 7.31 -7.06
C GLY A 75 -6.63 7.61 -7.68
N GLU A 76 -7.60 8.11 -6.90
CA GLU A 76 -8.91 8.52 -7.44
C GLU A 76 -8.78 9.76 -8.35
N LEU A 77 -7.91 10.71 -8.00
CA LEU A 77 -7.67 11.92 -8.78
C LEU A 77 -7.03 11.59 -10.14
N ALA A 78 -6.04 10.68 -10.15
CA ALA A 78 -5.41 10.19 -11.39
C ALA A 78 -6.44 9.55 -12.33
N ARG A 79 -7.32 8.69 -11.80
CA ARG A 79 -8.39 8.03 -12.56
C ARG A 79 -9.43 9.03 -13.08
N THR A 80 -9.83 9.99 -12.25
CA THR A 80 -10.85 10.99 -12.62
C THR A 80 -10.36 11.92 -13.72
N ARG A 81 -9.06 12.22 -13.79
CA ARG A 81 -8.45 13.08 -14.81
C ARG A 81 -8.04 12.34 -16.08
N GLU A 82 -8.25 11.01 -16.12
CA GLU A 82 -7.89 10.16 -17.27
C GLU A 82 -6.43 10.36 -17.74
N ARG A 83 -5.54 10.69 -16.81
CA ARG A 83 -4.11 10.87 -17.04
C ARG A 83 -3.31 9.83 -16.27
N PRO A 84 -3.24 8.57 -16.76
CA PRO A 84 -2.42 7.55 -16.15
C PRO A 84 -0.95 8.00 -16.15
N SER A 85 -0.22 7.66 -15.08
CA SER A 85 1.17 8.08 -14.91
C SER A 85 2.00 6.94 -14.33
N HIS A 86 3.04 6.53 -15.05
CA HIS A 86 4.04 5.59 -14.54
C HIS A 86 4.89 6.23 -13.43
N VAL A 87 5.26 7.52 -13.62
CA VAL A 87 5.99 8.29 -12.60
C VAL A 87 5.17 8.38 -11.32
N GLY A 88 3.87 8.73 -11.43
CA GLY A 88 2.98 8.84 -10.28
C GLY A 88 2.88 7.52 -9.51
N ARG A 89 2.65 6.39 -10.20
CA ARG A 89 2.54 5.07 -9.59
C ARG A 89 3.81 4.64 -8.86
N TYR A 90 4.97 4.75 -9.50
CA TYR A 90 6.23 4.36 -8.87
C TYR A 90 6.61 5.29 -7.72
N TRP A 91 6.35 6.59 -7.88
CA TRP A 91 6.59 7.56 -6.83
C TRP A 91 5.73 7.28 -5.59
N ASP A 92 4.48 6.97 -5.77
CA ASP A 92 3.55 6.54 -4.72
C ASP A 92 4.10 5.34 -3.94
N THR A 93 4.53 4.28 -4.64
CA THR A 93 5.16 3.11 -4.00
C THR A 93 6.43 3.47 -3.21
N VAL A 94 7.27 4.37 -3.73
CA VAL A 94 8.48 4.86 -3.03
C VAL A 94 8.10 5.62 -1.76
N VAL A 95 7.12 6.51 -1.86
CA VAL A 95 6.61 7.31 -0.73
C VAL A 95 5.99 6.42 0.35
N ASP A 96 5.20 5.42 -0.02
CA ASP A 96 4.65 4.45 0.92
C ASP A 96 5.74 3.66 1.64
N THR A 97 6.80 3.28 0.92
CA THR A 97 7.94 2.57 1.52
C THR A 97 8.69 3.46 2.51
N ILE A 98 8.97 4.72 2.14
CA ILE A 98 9.61 5.69 3.04
C ILE A 98 8.74 5.92 4.28
N SER A 99 7.43 6.06 4.10
CA SER A 99 6.46 6.22 5.17
C SER A 99 6.49 5.04 6.15
N LEU A 100 6.47 3.81 5.62
CA LEU A 100 6.56 2.59 6.44
C LEU A 100 7.87 2.53 7.23
N ILE A 101 9.00 2.80 6.57
CA ILE A 101 10.32 2.80 7.22
C ILE A 101 10.33 3.81 8.36
N ALA A 102 9.91 5.05 8.11
CA ALA A 102 9.90 6.10 9.13
C ALA A 102 9.03 5.74 10.33
N VAL A 103 7.81 5.23 10.09
CA VAL A 103 6.87 4.84 11.15
C VAL A 103 7.41 3.64 11.94
N MET A 104 7.96 2.62 11.29
CA MET A 104 8.51 1.45 11.99
C MET A 104 9.79 1.78 12.75
N CYS A 105 10.65 2.65 12.24
CA CYS A 105 11.81 3.15 12.98
C CYS A 105 11.39 3.94 14.24
N ALA A 106 10.33 4.74 14.14
CA ALA A 106 9.79 5.47 15.28
C ALA A 106 9.23 4.52 16.36
N PHE A 107 8.46 3.49 15.96
CA PHE A 107 8.02 2.43 16.90
C PHE A 107 9.21 1.65 17.48
N GLY A 108 10.20 1.33 16.64
CA GLY A 108 11.43 0.67 17.09
C GLY A 108 12.17 1.46 18.15
N SER A 109 12.22 2.79 18.01
CA SER A 109 12.80 3.69 19.02
C SER A 109 11.94 3.78 20.27
N LEU A 110 10.61 3.91 20.13
CA LEU A 110 9.68 4.05 21.26
C LEU A 110 9.66 2.80 22.17
N TYR A 111 9.72 1.60 21.55
CA TYR A 111 9.65 0.32 22.26
C TYR A 111 11.01 -0.37 22.41
N ASP A 112 12.10 0.35 22.14
CA ASP A 112 13.47 -0.13 22.25
C ASP A 112 13.71 -1.45 21.49
N TRP A 113 13.16 -1.54 20.26
CA TRP A 113 13.42 -2.67 19.40
C TRP A 113 14.85 -2.59 18.86
N GLY A 114 15.60 -3.67 18.88
CA GLY A 114 16.89 -3.70 18.21
C GLY A 114 16.77 -3.45 16.70
N ILE A 115 17.81 -2.88 16.11
CA ILE A 115 17.84 -2.53 14.67
C ILE A 115 17.41 -3.72 13.78
N ALA A 116 17.95 -4.90 14.03
CA ALA A 116 17.63 -6.12 13.26
C ALA A 116 16.14 -6.47 13.35
N PHE A 117 15.52 -6.33 14.53
CA PHE A 117 14.10 -6.60 14.73
C PHE A 117 13.23 -5.58 14.01
N THR A 118 13.58 -4.28 14.08
CA THR A 118 12.87 -3.22 13.36
C THR A 118 12.89 -3.46 11.84
N PHE A 119 14.04 -3.81 11.28
CA PHE A 119 14.13 -4.18 9.86
C PHE A 119 13.32 -5.45 9.56
N GLY A 120 13.33 -6.45 10.42
CA GLY A 120 12.49 -7.65 10.31
C GLY A 120 11.00 -7.31 10.23
N MET A 121 10.52 -6.36 11.04
CA MET A 121 9.14 -5.86 11.01
C MET A 121 8.82 -5.16 9.69
N ILE A 122 9.71 -4.29 9.20
CA ILE A 122 9.56 -3.61 7.89
C ILE A 122 9.44 -4.64 6.77
N PHE A 123 10.36 -5.63 6.72
CA PHE A 123 10.32 -6.68 5.70
C PHE A 123 9.04 -7.53 5.79
N ALA A 124 8.60 -7.89 6.99
CA ALA A 124 7.37 -8.66 7.18
C ALA A 124 6.14 -7.90 6.62
N ILE A 125 6.02 -6.60 6.93
CA ILE A 125 4.90 -5.77 6.43
C ILE A 125 4.97 -5.62 4.91
N LEU A 126 6.15 -5.35 4.33
CA LEU A 126 6.31 -5.26 2.89
C LEU A 126 5.95 -6.57 2.18
N PHE A 127 6.32 -7.71 2.76
CA PHE A 127 6.01 -9.01 2.20
C PHE A 127 4.50 -9.33 2.25
N GLN A 128 3.84 -8.96 3.35
CA GLN A 128 2.39 -9.04 3.52
C GLN A 128 1.67 -8.16 2.49
N TYR A 129 2.13 -6.92 2.34
CA TYR A 129 1.60 -6.01 1.32
C TYR A 129 1.80 -6.52 -0.10
N SER A 130 2.96 -7.12 -0.42
CA SER A 130 3.21 -7.73 -1.74
C SER A 130 2.22 -8.83 -2.06
N LEU A 131 1.78 -9.65 -1.08
CA LEU A 131 0.73 -10.64 -1.29
C LEU A 131 -0.61 -10.00 -1.66
N PHE A 132 -1.04 -8.99 -0.91
CA PHE A 132 -2.25 -8.25 -1.23
C PHE A 132 -2.17 -7.60 -2.61
N ASN A 133 -1.04 -6.94 -2.92
CA ASN A 133 -0.80 -6.30 -4.21
C ASN A 133 -0.87 -7.31 -5.37
N HIS A 134 -0.30 -8.50 -5.20
CA HIS A 134 -0.35 -9.58 -6.20
C HIS A 134 -1.78 -9.92 -6.58
N TYR A 135 -2.66 -10.23 -5.61
CA TYR A 135 -4.06 -10.56 -5.89
C TYR A 135 -4.86 -9.35 -6.40
N SER A 136 -4.52 -8.15 -5.93
CA SER A 136 -5.10 -6.91 -6.43
C SER A 136 -4.80 -6.67 -7.91
N ILE A 137 -3.55 -6.92 -8.36
CA ILE A 137 -3.13 -6.81 -9.76
C ILE A 137 -3.84 -7.88 -10.62
N LEU A 138 -3.88 -9.14 -10.16
CA LEU A 138 -4.57 -10.21 -10.87
C LEU A 138 -6.06 -9.88 -11.08
N MET A 139 -6.73 -9.35 -10.03
CA MET A 139 -8.13 -8.97 -10.14
C MET A 139 -8.35 -7.80 -11.11
N ARG A 140 -7.43 -6.81 -11.13
CA ARG A 140 -7.48 -5.68 -12.09
C ARG A 140 -7.27 -6.17 -13.53
N ALA A 141 -6.36 -7.12 -13.74
CA ALA A 141 -6.09 -7.69 -15.05
C ALA A 141 -7.29 -8.47 -15.64
N LEU A 142 -8.15 -9.04 -14.77
CA LEU A 142 -9.39 -9.72 -15.18
C LEU A 142 -10.57 -8.75 -15.42
N GLY A 143 -10.45 -7.50 -15.02
CA GLY A 143 -11.44 -6.44 -15.22
C GLY A 143 -10.94 -5.40 -16.22
N SER A 144 -11.79 -4.46 -16.59
CA SER A 144 -11.42 -3.25 -17.35
C SER A 144 -10.80 -2.17 -16.43
N GLY A 145 -10.01 -2.59 -15.43
CA GLY A 145 -9.44 -1.71 -14.40
C GLY A 145 -8.23 -0.93 -14.87
N ASP A 146 -7.49 -0.35 -13.93
CA ASP A 146 -6.33 0.49 -14.17
C ASP A 146 -5.22 -0.27 -14.93
N ALA A 147 -4.87 0.23 -16.13
CA ALA A 147 -3.88 -0.36 -17.02
C ALA A 147 -2.41 -0.06 -16.65
N THR A 148 -2.16 0.77 -15.63
CA THR A 148 -0.78 1.12 -15.23
C THR A 148 -0.09 0.04 -14.42
N SER A 149 -0.85 -0.80 -13.72
CA SER A 149 -0.32 -1.95 -12.97
C SER A 149 -0.11 -3.16 -13.90
N ARG A 150 1.08 -3.78 -13.85
CA ARG A 150 1.45 -4.91 -14.70
C ARG A 150 1.69 -6.16 -13.88
N ILE A 151 1.37 -7.32 -14.45
CA ILE A 151 1.71 -8.62 -13.83
C ILE A 151 3.22 -8.87 -13.89
N ASP A 152 3.88 -8.41 -14.96
CA ASP A 152 5.33 -8.48 -15.12
C ASP A 152 5.93 -7.08 -15.23
N GLU A 153 6.56 -6.63 -14.18
CA GLU A 153 7.20 -5.32 -14.08
C GLU A 153 8.62 -5.29 -14.68
N ARG A 154 9.16 -6.41 -15.14
CA ARG A 154 10.51 -6.45 -15.76
C ARG A 154 10.57 -5.71 -17.09
N VAL A 155 9.45 -5.65 -17.80
CA VAL A 155 9.36 -4.91 -19.06
C VAL A 155 9.33 -3.42 -18.76
N ARG A 156 10.35 -2.70 -19.27
CA ARG A 156 10.45 -1.25 -19.10
C ARG A 156 9.21 -0.55 -19.66
N PRO A 157 8.52 0.28 -18.86
CA PRO A 157 7.38 1.03 -19.36
C PRO A 157 7.81 2.17 -20.28
N VAL A 158 7.01 2.42 -21.32
CA VAL A 158 7.15 3.59 -22.18
C VAL A 158 6.41 4.76 -21.52
N ALA A 159 7.10 5.88 -21.38
CA ALA A 159 6.52 7.09 -20.78
C ALA A 159 5.31 7.59 -21.57
N HIS A 160 4.27 8.05 -20.87
CA HIS A 160 3.17 8.76 -21.50
C HIS A 160 3.63 10.10 -22.08
N PRO A 161 2.91 10.71 -23.04
CA PRO A 161 3.32 11.98 -23.69
C PRO A 161 3.59 13.14 -22.72
N TRP A 162 3.01 13.11 -21.53
CA TRP A 162 3.18 14.12 -20.47
C TRP A 162 4.26 13.76 -19.44
N GLU A 163 4.99 12.64 -19.63
CA GLU A 163 6.05 12.16 -18.74
C GLU A 163 7.42 12.22 -19.42
N LYS A 164 8.47 12.38 -18.62
CA LYS A 164 9.85 12.24 -19.11
C LYS A 164 10.30 10.79 -18.95
N GLN A 165 10.71 10.14 -20.04
CA GLN A 165 11.19 8.75 -20.03
C GLN A 165 12.31 8.52 -19.00
N ARG A 166 13.18 9.52 -18.78
CA ARG A 166 14.24 9.46 -17.77
C ARG A 166 13.67 9.23 -16.35
N ASN A 167 12.63 9.96 -15.98
CA ASN A 167 12.02 9.84 -14.67
C ASN A 167 11.34 8.46 -14.49
N VAL A 168 10.65 7.98 -15.52
CA VAL A 168 10.06 6.64 -15.55
C VAL A 168 11.15 5.58 -15.35
N ASN A 169 12.28 5.70 -16.05
CA ASN A 169 13.38 4.75 -15.95
C ASN A 169 14.01 4.71 -14.55
N ILE A 170 14.23 5.86 -13.92
CA ILE A 170 14.83 5.96 -12.58
C ILE A 170 13.89 5.32 -11.55
N LEU A 171 12.62 5.71 -11.54
CA LEU A 171 11.65 5.20 -10.56
C LEU A 171 11.33 3.71 -10.79
N HIS A 172 11.26 3.27 -12.04
CA HIS A 172 11.13 1.86 -12.36
C HIS A 172 12.33 1.04 -11.87
N PHE A 173 13.56 1.53 -12.03
CA PHE A 173 14.75 0.88 -11.48
C PHE A 173 14.70 0.76 -9.96
N ILE A 174 14.33 1.84 -9.26
CA ILE A 174 14.13 1.82 -7.79
C ILE A 174 13.08 0.78 -7.40
N TYR A 175 11.94 0.75 -8.09
CA TYR A 175 10.88 -0.24 -7.87
C TYR A 175 11.43 -1.68 -8.03
N LEU A 176 12.16 -1.97 -9.09
CA LEU A 176 12.74 -3.30 -9.33
C LEU A 176 13.72 -3.71 -8.23
N CYS A 177 14.53 -2.79 -7.71
CA CYS A 177 15.46 -3.08 -6.62
C CYS A 177 14.74 -3.49 -5.32
N PHE A 178 13.64 -2.81 -4.99
CA PHE A 178 12.95 -3.03 -3.72
C PHE A 178 11.85 -4.09 -3.77
N PHE A 179 11.13 -4.23 -4.88
CA PHE A 179 9.91 -5.04 -4.93
C PHE A 179 9.99 -6.27 -5.85
N ASN A 180 10.77 -6.24 -6.93
CA ASN A 180 10.77 -7.31 -7.92
C ASN A 180 11.08 -8.70 -7.32
N TRP A 181 11.96 -8.80 -6.35
CA TRP A 181 12.29 -10.07 -5.70
C TRP A 181 11.12 -10.59 -4.85
N GLN A 182 10.40 -9.72 -4.14
CA GLN A 182 9.21 -10.05 -3.36
C GLN A 182 8.08 -10.52 -4.27
N ASP A 183 7.79 -9.77 -5.33
CA ASP A 183 6.76 -10.10 -6.32
C ASP A 183 7.03 -11.47 -6.96
N ARG A 184 8.31 -11.79 -7.25
CA ARG A 184 8.70 -13.11 -7.80
C ARG A 184 8.48 -14.24 -6.80
N ILE A 185 8.83 -14.05 -5.54
CA ILE A 185 8.60 -15.06 -4.50
C ILE A 185 7.11 -15.28 -4.32
N ILE A 186 6.32 -14.22 -4.17
CA ILE A 186 4.86 -14.30 -4.02
C ILE A 186 4.24 -14.98 -5.24
N SER A 187 4.62 -14.59 -6.46
CA SER A 187 4.11 -15.21 -7.69
C SER A 187 4.48 -16.68 -7.81
N ALA A 188 5.65 -17.09 -7.31
CA ALA A 188 6.06 -18.50 -7.29
C ALA A 188 5.35 -19.31 -6.20
N LEU A 189 5.01 -18.66 -5.08
CA LEU A 189 4.31 -19.27 -3.96
C LEU A 189 2.80 -19.33 -4.17
N SER A 190 2.21 -18.37 -4.88
CA SER A 190 0.80 -18.39 -5.25
C SER A 190 0.54 -19.40 -6.36
N GLY A 191 -0.55 -20.16 -6.26
CA GLY A 191 -0.94 -21.15 -7.28
C GLY A 191 -1.33 -20.48 -8.61
N LYS A 192 -1.12 -21.19 -9.72
CA LYS A 192 -1.42 -20.70 -11.09
C LYS A 192 -2.93 -20.62 -11.42
N GLY A 193 -3.79 -21.06 -10.55
CA GLY A 193 -5.25 -21.08 -10.77
C GLY A 193 -5.98 -21.01 -9.45
N SER A 194 -6.17 -19.82 -8.94
CA SER A 194 -7.01 -19.63 -7.76
C SER A 194 -8.46 -19.96 -8.12
N LYS A 195 -9.04 -20.94 -7.44
CA LYS A 195 -10.48 -21.30 -7.57
C LYS A 195 -11.39 -20.14 -7.15
N SER A 196 -10.89 -19.19 -6.36
CA SER A 196 -11.66 -18.04 -5.87
C SER A 196 -10.79 -16.81 -5.62
N LEU A 197 -10.33 -16.17 -6.72
CA LEU A 197 -9.53 -14.94 -6.66
C LEU A 197 -10.19 -13.84 -5.80
N VAL A 198 -11.53 -13.80 -5.77
CA VAL A 198 -12.28 -12.84 -4.93
C VAL A 198 -12.02 -13.11 -3.44
N PHE A 199 -12.03 -14.38 -3.02
CA PHE A 199 -11.78 -14.73 -1.62
C PHE A 199 -10.35 -14.38 -1.22
N GLU A 200 -9.36 -14.76 -2.03
CA GLU A 200 -7.94 -14.50 -1.75
C GLU A 200 -7.64 -13.01 -1.70
N LEU A 201 -8.22 -12.23 -2.61
CA LEU A 201 -8.12 -10.79 -2.56
C LEU A 201 -8.79 -10.22 -1.29
N THR A 202 -10.00 -10.68 -0.95
CA THR A 202 -10.71 -10.19 0.24
C THR A 202 -9.90 -10.49 1.51
N VAL A 203 -9.40 -11.72 1.67
CA VAL A 203 -8.60 -12.06 2.86
C VAL A 203 -7.26 -11.33 2.86
N SER A 204 -6.53 -11.31 1.73
CA SER A 204 -5.25 -10.60 1.67
C SER A 204 -5.39 -9.07 1.80
N SER A 205 -6.56 -8.49 1.56
CA SER A 205 -6.80 -7.06 1.75
C SER A 205 -6.69 -6.62 3.23
N THR A 206 -6.80 -7.56 4.18
CA THR A 206 -6.49 -7.28 5.60
C THR A 206 -5.00 -6.96 5.81
N LEU A 207 -4.13 -7.42 4.93
CA LEU A 207 -2.68 -7.18 4.93
C LEU A 207 -2.30 -5.89 4.20
N GLY A 208 -3.25 -5.19 3.58
CA GLY A 208 -3.03 -3.90 2.94
C GLY A 208 -2.82 -2.76 3.95
N PHE A 209 -2.08 -1.73 3.55
CA PHE A 209 -1.73 -0.60 4.44
C PHE A 209 -2.94 0.09 5.08
N GLY A 210 -4.06 0.22 4.35
CA GLY A 210 -5.28 0.81 4.91
C GLY A 210 -5.81 0.04 6.11
N MET A 211 -5.90 -1.29 6.01
CA MET A 211 -6.39 -2.11 7.13
C MET A 211 -5.37 -2.18 8.27
N GLN A 212 -4.08 -2.29 7.95
CA GLN A 212 -3.03 -2.25 8.97
C GLN A 212 -3.05 -0.94 9.76
N SER A 213 -3.26 0.22 9.11
CA SER A 213 -3.39 1.51 9.80
C SER A 213 -4.57 1.52 10.78
N LEU A 214 -5.71 0.93 10.41
CA LEU A 214 -6.87 0.79 11.32
C LEU A 214 -6.54 -0.09 12.52
N LEU A 215 -5.87 -1.22 12.31
CA LEU A 215 -5.48 -2.13 13.38
C LEU A 215 -4.48 -1.47 14.34
N ILE A 216 -3.48 -0.75 13.81
CA ILE A 216 -2.50 0.00 14.60
C ILE A 216 -3.21 1.11 15.41
N PHE A 217 -4.16 1.82 14.81
CA PHE A 217 -4.95 2.83 15.52
C PHE A 217 -5.82 2.20 16.63
N GLY A 218 -6.42 1.03 16.37
CA GLY A 218 -7.13 0.26 17.41
C GLY A 218 -6.24 -0.09 18.60
N LEU A 219 -5.00 -0.56 18.33
CA LEU A 219 -4.02 -0.83 19.39
C LEU A 219 -3.62 0.45 20.14
N ALA A 220 -3.52 1.60 19.44
CA ALA A 220 -3.21 2.88 20.08
C ALA A 220 -4.32 3.34 21.02
N LEU A 221 -5.59 3.21 20.61
CA LEU A 221 -6.75 3.56 21.43
C LEU A 221 -6.87 2.70 22.68
N THR A 222 -6.51 1.43 22.60
CA THR A 222 -6.51 0.51 23.75
C THR A 222 -5.20 0.52 24.55
N GLN A 223 -4.27 1.41 24.20
CA GLN A 223 -2.93 1.49 24.81
C GLN A 223 -2.16 0.15 24.76
N SER A 224 -2.36 -0.63 23.70
CA SER A 224 -1.84 -1.97 23.49
C SER A 224 -0.85 -2.07 22.32
N LEU A 225 -0.20 -0.95 21.95
CA LEU A 225 0.74 -0.92 20.82
C LEU A 225 1.98 -1.82 21.02
N GLU A 226 2.29 -2.22 22.23
CA GLU A 226 3.32 -3.21 22.54
C GLU A 226 3.05 -4.57 21.87
N TYR A 227 1.78 -4.89 21.57
CA TYR A 227 1.39 -6.09 20.84
C TYR A 227 1.49 -5.97 19.31
N LEU A 228 1.94 -4.83 18.78
CA LEU A 228 2.13 -4.66 17.33
C LEU A 228 3.00 -5.75 16.69
N PRO A 229 4.12 -6.21 17.30
CA PRO A 229 4.86 -7.34 16.75
C PRO A 229 4.05 -8.65 16.69
N HIS A 230 3.22 -8.94 17.69
CA HIS A 230 2.36 -10.12 17.68
C HIS A 230 1.30 -10.07 16.57
N LEU A 231 0.74 -8.88 16.31
CA LEU A 231 -0.16 -8.67 15.17
C LEU A 231 0.56 -8.94 13.85
N VAL A 232 1.72 -8.32 13.62
CA VAL A 232 2.44 -8.37 12.35
C VAL A 232 3.07 -9.75 12.12
N LEU A 233 3.82 -10.27 13.08
CA LEU A 233 4.57 -11.53 12.92
C LEU A 233 3.75 -12.78 13.28
N GLY A 234 2.70 -12.63 14.09
CA GLY A 234 1.78 -13.70 14.43
C GLY A 234 0.57 -13.75 13.48
N VAL A 235 -0.41 -12.90 13.73
CA VAL A 235 -1.71 -12.96 13.04
C VAL A 235 -1.58 -12.74 11.53
N ASN A 236 -0.90 -11.68 11.11
CA ASN A 236 -0.78 -11.35 9.69
C ASN A 236 0.08 -12.37 8.93
N MET A 237 1.16 -12.89 9.52
CA MET A 237 1.95 -13.97 8.88
C MET A 237 1.16 -15.27 8.79
N PHE A 238 0.37 -15.62 9.80
CA PHE A 238 -0.53 -16.77 9.73
C PHE A 238 -1.56 -16.63 8.61
N LEU A 239 -2.19 -15.46 8.48
CA LEU A 239 -3.12 -15.17 7.38
C LEU A 239 -2.44 -15.26 6.01
N MET A 240 -1.25 -14.68 5.88
CA MET A 240 -0.45 -14.75 4.65
C MET A 240 -0.17 -16.20 4.23
N VAL A 241 0.33 -17.02 5.15
CA VAL A 241 0.62 -18.44 4.89
C VAL A 241 -0.65 -19.19 4.54
N SER A 242 -1.76 -18.95 5.25
CA SER A 242 -3.06 -19.57 4.98
C SER A 242 -3.58 -19.28 3.57
N VAL A 243 -3.47 -18.03 3.12
CA VAL A 243 -3.86 -17.62 1.75
C VAL A 243 -2.97 -18.31 0.71
N LEU A 244 -1.64 -18.35 0.92
CA LEU A 244 -0.70 -19.00 0.00
C LEU A 244 -0.93 -20.51 -0.10
N LEU A 245 -1.17 -21.20 1.01
CA LEU A 245 -1.46 -22.64 1.03
C LEU A 245 -2.76 -22.94 0.29
N ARG A 246 -3.82 -22.15 0.59
CA ARG A 246 -5.12 -22.31 -0.08
C ARG A 246 -5.05 -22.08 -1.59
N SER A 247 -4.27 -21.12 -2.04
CA SER A 247 -4.15 -20.78 -3.47
C SER A 247 -3.51 -21.90 -4.30
N ARG A 248 -2.88 -22.89 -3.66
CA ARG A 248 -2.26 -24.05 -4.29
C ARG A 248 -3.17 -25.28 -4.35
N LEU A 249 -4.22 -25.32 -3.52
CA LEU A 249 -5.23 -26.39 -3.47
C LEU A 249 -6.36 -26.13 -4.48
#